data_2af9b4dda4a144dc65e2b49f2e314908
#
_entry.id   2af9b4dda4a144dc65e2b49f2e314908
#
_cell.length_a   1.000
_cell.length_b   1.000
_cell.length_c   1.000
_cell.angle_alpha   90.00
_cell.angle_beta   90.00
_cell.angle_gamma   90.00
#
_symmetry.space_group_name_H-M   'P 1'
#
loop_
_entity.id
_entity.type
_entity.pdbx_description
1 polymer ?
#
loop_
_entity_poly.entity_id
_entity_poly.type
_entity_poly.pdbx_seq_one_letter_code
_entity_poly.pdbx_strand_id
1 'polypeptide(L)'
;MQNLLIYKYNSLYHILEEVDFDFNFKINFVDNENSLNKEIKNLDNYLILSNKKYLNSSNFIVLNNLPINIFKLIEKINIEFLKLQFNNQSEVKLNDYTINLNSREMIAYNTKVKLTEKEINTIIYLSKSSKPVDTDELQKKVWSYKTDIETHTVETHIYRLRKKILNTFNDSKFIVSKKNGYQINKDKPNS
;
A
#
# COMPACT_ATOMS: atom_id res chain seq x y z
N MET A 1 -14.36 7.01 7.50
CA MET A 1 -14.57 6.69 8.93
C MET A 1 -13.84 5.40 9.22
N GLN A 2 -13.15 5.27 10.36
CA GLN A 2 -12.42 4.06 10.77
C GLN A 2 -13.43 3.06 11.37
N ASN A 3 -13.23 1.75 11.15
CA ASN A 3 -14.14 0.70 11.63
C ASN A 3 -13.35 -0.38 12.37
N LEU A 4 -13.75 -0.66 13.61
CA LEU A 4 -13.24 -1.75 14.43
C LEU A 4 -14.22 -2.92 14.36
N LEU A 5 -13.81 -4.02 13.75
CA LEU A 5 -14.59 -5.26 13.68
C LEU A 5 -14.14 -6.20 14.81
N ILE A 6 -14.99 -6.43 15.79
CA ILE A 6 -14.72 -7.38 16.87
C ILE A 6 -15.21 -8.74 16.43
N TYR A 7 -14.26 -9.64 16.12
CA TYR A 7 -14.56 -10.92 15.53
C TYR A 7 -14.56 -12.04 16.58
N LYS A 8 -15.70 -12.71 16.75
CA LYS A 8 -15.90 -13.84 17.68
C LYS A 8 -15.47 -13.54 19.12
N TYR A 9 -15.60 -12.29 19.56
CA TYR A 9 -15.22 -11.90 20.93
C TYR A 9 -16.32 -11.00 21.56
N ASN A 10 -17.49 -11.61 21.79
CA ASN A 10 -18.69 -10.94 22.22
C ASN A 10 -18.54 -10.17 23.55
N SER A 11 -17.83 -10.78 24.54
CA SER A 11 -17.61 -10.12 25.84
C SER A 11 -16.84 -8.81 25.72
N LEU A 12 -15.85 -8.75 24.81
CA LEU A 12 -15.12 -7.51 24.56
C LEU A 12 -15.99 -6.47 23.86
N TYR A 13 -16.85 -6.90 22.94
CA TYR A 13 -17.77 -6.00 22.25
C TYR A 13 -18.67 -5.29 23.26
N HIS A 14 -19.33 -6.04 24.18
CA HIS A 14 -20.18 -5.44 25.22
C HIS A 14 -19.41 -4.52 26.17
N ILE A 15 -18.20 -4.91 26.58
CA ILE A 15 -17.36 -4.02 27.42
C ILE A 15 -17.11 -2.69 26.71
N LEU A 16 -16.79 -2.72 25.41
CA LEU A 16 -16.51 -1.49 24.68
C LEU A 16 -17.78 -0.67 24.38
N GLU A 17 -18.96 -1.28 24.26
CA GLU A 17 -20.24 -0.58 24.15
C GLU A 17 -20.65 0.13 25.45
N GLU A 18 -20.34 -0.47 26.58
CA GLU A 18 -20.67 0.09 27.91
C GLU A 18 -19.73 1.23 28.34
N VAL A 19 -18.55 1.30 27.73
CA VAL A 19 -17.58 2.36 28.06
C VAL A 19 -18.00 3.65 27.36
N ASP A 20 -18.33 4.67 28.16
CA ASP A 20 -18.67 6.02 27.68
C ASP A 20 -17.41 6.75 27.19
N PHE A 21 -16.90 6.32 26.06
CA PHE A 21 -15.74 6.89 25.38
C PHE A 21 -16.15 7.44 24.02
N ASP A 22 -15.72 8.64 23.71
CA ASP A 22 -15.83 9.19 22.34
C ASP A 22 -14.77 8.55 21.46
N PHE A 23 -15.12 7.39 20.86
CA PHE A 23 -14.23 6.66 19.97
C PHE A 23 -14.12 7.36 18.60
N ASN A 24 -12.90 7.53 18.13
CA ASN A 24 -12.64 8.02 16.77
C ASN A 24 -12.93 6.96 15.68
N PHE A 25 -13.53 5.83 16.06
CA PHE A 25 -13.85 4.69 15.19
C PHE A 25 -15.22 4.09 15.56
N LYS A 26 -15.86 3.49 14.56
CA LYS A 26 -17.10 2.74 14.77
C LYS A 26 -16.79 1.30 15.16
N ILE A 27 -17.52 0.78 16.15
CA ILE A 27 -17.38 -0.61 16.61
C ILE A 27 -18.51 -1.45 16.01
N ASN A 28 -18.17 -2.59 15.41
CA ASN A 28 -19.12 -3.56 14.88
C ASN A 28 -18.74 -4.96 15.38
N PHE A 29 -19.73 -5.73 15.81
CA PHE A 29 -19.55 -7.13 16.17
C PHE A 29 -19.78 -8.04 14.96
N VAL A 30 -18.93 -9.07 14.82
CA VAL A 30 -19.02 -10.06 13.75
C VAL A 30 -18.77 -11.46 14.34
N ASP A 31 -19.72 -12.36 14.18
CA ASP A 31 -19.69 -13.69 14.81
C ASP A 31 -19.24 -14.82 13.86
N ASN A 32 -19.35 -14.62 12.54
CA ASN A 32 -19.03 -15.64 11.54
C ASN A 32 -18.19 -15.10 10.38
N GLU A 33 -17.54 -16.01 9.66
CA GLU A 33 -16.59 -15.68 8.60
C GLU A 33 -17.28 -15.07 7.38
N ASN A 34 -18.51 -15.51 7.05
CA ASN A 34 -19.23 -14.98 5.89
C ASN A 34 -19.61 -13.51 6.11
N SER A 35 -20.07 -13.16 7.31
CA SER A 35 -20.38 -11.78 7.69
C SER A 35 -19.10 -10.94 7.72
N LEU A 36 -17.99 -11.49 8.23
CA LEU A 36 -16.70 -10.81 8.24
C LEU A 36 -16.22 -10.47 6.83
N ASN A 37 -16.27 -11.45 5.92
CA ASN A 37 -15.88 -11.25 4.53
C ASN A 37 -16.77 -10.25 3.79
N LYS A 38 -18.06 -10.17 4.14
CA LYS A 38 -18.99 -9.19 3.60
C LYS A 38 -18.66 -7.78 4.10
N GLU A 39 -18.43 -7.61 5.40
CA GLU A 39 -18.05 -6.32 5.99
C GLU A 39 -16.73 -5.80 5.43
N ILE A 40 -15.70 -6.65 5.35
CA ILE A 40 -14.38 -6.28 4.82
C ILE A 40 -14.45 -5.76 3.38
N LYS A 41 -15.29 -6.34 2.53
CA LYS A 41 -15.45 -5.90 1.13
C LYS A 41 -16.03 -4.49 1.00
N ASN A 42 -16.76 -4.04 2.00
CA ASN A 42 -17.46 -2.75 1.99
C ASN A 42 -16.71 -1.64 2.74
N LEU A 43 -15.59 -1.97 3.37
CA LEU A 43 -14.84 -1.04 4.24
C LEU A 43 -13.42 -0.81 3.73
N ASP A 44 -13.05 0.45 3.49
CA ASP A 44 -11.69 0.83 3.09
C ASP A 44 -10.72 0.86 4.28
N ASN A 45 -11.21 1.30 5.46
CA ASN A 45 -10.40 1.48 6.66
C ASN A 45 -10.99 0.67 7.82
N TYR A 46 -10.45 -0.51 8.06
CA TYR A 46 -10.90 -1.38 9.13
C TYR A 46 -9.75 -2.06 9.86
N LEU A 47 -9.96 -2.37 11.14
CA LEU A 47 -9.17 -3.28 11.96
C LEU A 47 -10.06 -4.42 12.43
N ILE A 48 -9.51 -5.63 12.48
CA ILE A 48 -10.17 -6.80 13.05
C ILE A 48 -9.49 -7.11 14.38
N LEU A 49 -10.29 -7.23 15.44
CA LEU A 49 -9.80 -7.56 16.76
C LEU A 49 -10.45 -8.84 17.28
N SER A 50 -9.65 -9.78 17.78
CA SER A 50 -10.13 -11.05 18.33
C SER A 50 -9.17 -11.59 19.39
N ASN A 51 -9.60 -12.62 20.13
CA ASN A 51 -8.78 -13.35 21.11
C ASN A 51 -7.88 -14.43 20.47
N LYS A 52 -8.10 -14.78 19.20
CA LYS A 52 -7.31 -15.76 18.45
C LYS A 52 -7.05 -15.27 17.03
N LYS A 53 -5.98 -15.76 16.42
CA LYS A 53 -5.67 -15.45 15.03
C LYS A 53 -6.48 -16.35 14.10
N TYR A 54 -7.42 -15.76 13.38
CA TYR A 54 -8.28 -16.47 12.41
C TYR A 54 -7.87 -16.21 10.95
N LEU A 55 -7.23 -15.07 10.68
CA LEU A 55 -6.84 -14.66 9.35
C LEU A 55 -5.39 -14.18 9.33
N ASN A 56 -4.69 -14.43 8.23
CA ASN A 56 -3.38 -13.82 7.94
C ASN A 56 -3.57 -12.46 7.24
N SER A 57 -4.09 -11.49 7.97
CA SER A 57 -4.27 -10.12 7.51
C SER A 57 -3.38 -9.17 8.32
N SER A 58 -2.83 -8.15 7.66
CA SER A 58 -2.09 -7.06 8.32
C SER A 58 -2.99 -6.22 9.23
N ASN A 59 -4.30 -6.22 8.98
CA ASN A 59 -5.30 -5.45 9.71
C ASN A 59 -5.88 -6.21 10.91
N PHE A 60 -5.19 -7.25 11.40
CA PHE A 60 -5.69 -8.15 12.44
C PHE A 60 -4.91 -7.94 13.75
N ILE A 61 -5.64 -7.59 14.81
CA ILE A 61 -5.11 -7.47 16.18
C ILE A 61 -5.53 -8.68 16.99
N VAL A 62 -4.57 -9.39 17.56
CA VAL A 62 -4.83 -10.49 18.50
C VAL A 62 -4.57 -10.01 19.91
N LEU A 63 -5.54 -10.24 20.82
CA LEU A 63 -5.39 -9.99 22.25
C LEU A 63 -4.92 -11.26 22.95
N ASN A 64 -3.62 -11.43 23.06
CA ASN A 64 -3.01 -12.63 23.68
C ASN A 64 -2.74 -12.44 25.18
N ASN A 65 -2.56 -11.20 25.65
CA ASN A 65 -2.16 -10.89 27.00
C ASN A 65 -3.32 -10.26 27.76
N LEU A 66 -4.06 -11.07 28.48
CA LEU A 66 -5.13 -10.66 29.38
C LEU A 66 -4.69 -10.92 30.82
N PRO A 67 -5.11 -10.08 31.80
CA PRO A 67 -5.96 -8.91 31.66
C PRO A 67 -5.21 -7.71 31.02
N ILE A 68 -5.93 -6.88 30.26
CA ILE A 68 -5.42 -5.64 29.69
C ILE A 68 -6.24 -4.45 30.24
N ASN A 69 -5.58 -3.37 30.56
CA ASN A 69 -6.24 -2.12 30.91
C ASN A 69 -6.96 -1.55 29.68
N ILE A 70 -8.21 -1.09 29.85
CA ILE A 70 -9.05 -0.62 28.75
C ILE A 70 -8.42 0.58 28.03
N PHE A 71 -7.79 1.52 28.73
CA PHE A 71 -7.12 2.67 28.13
C PHE A 71 -5.94 2.25 27.26
N LYS A 72 -5.14 1.26 27.71
CA LYS A 72 -4.05 0.69 26.93
C LYS A 72 -4.55 -0.06 25.69
N LEU A 73 -5.72 -0.69 25.76
CA LEU A 73 -6.34 -1.33 24.62
C LEU A 73 -6.76 -0.30 23.56
N ILE A 74 -7.42 0.77 24.00
CA ILE A 74 -7.85 1.86 23.11
C ILE A 74 -6.65 2.54 22.47
N GLU A 75 -5.60 2.83 23.25
CA GLU A 75 -4.35 3.38 22.74
C GLU A 75 -3.73 2.47 21.65
N LYS A 76 -3.67 1.16 21.90
CA LYS A 76 -3.18 0.18 20.94
C LYS A 76 -4.01 0.18 19.65
N ILE A 77 -5.34 0.22 19.75
CA ILE A 77 -6.23 0.29 18.59
C ILE A 77 -5.96 1.56 17.79
N ASN A 78 -5.87 2.72 18.46
CA ASN A 78 -5.59 4.00 17.82
C ASN A 78 -4.22 3.98 17.09
N ILE A 79 -3.18 3.43 17.71
CA ILE A 79 -1.87 3.29 17.08
C ILE A 79 -1.96 2.42 15.82
N GLU A 80 -2.68 1.31 15.85
CA GLU A 80 -2.84 0.44 14.68
C GLU A 80 -3.65 1.13 13.56
N PHE A 81 -4.68 1.92 13.88
CA PHE A 81 -5.36 2.75 12.90
C PHE A 81 -4.45 3.83 12.29
N LEU A 82 -3.60 4.48 13.08
CA LEU A 82 -2.62 5.43 12.56
C LEU A 82 -1.61 4.76 11.62
N LYS A 83 -1.14 3.55 11.94
CA LYS A 83 -0.26 2.78 11.04
C LYS A 83 -0.95 2.43 9.74
N LEU A 84 -2.21 2.00 9.77
CA LEU A 84 -3.00 1.73 8.56
C LEU A 84 -3.16 2.98 7.70
N GLN A 85 -3.52 4.10 8.32
CA GLN A 85 -3.67 5.37 7.60
C GLN A 85 -2.35 5.79 6.95
N PHE A 86 -1.24 5.68 7.67
CA PHE A 86 0.10 5.99 7.17
C PHE A 86 0.48 5.07 6.00
N ASN A 87 0.20 3.77 6.09
CA ASN A 87 0.46 2.82 5.02
C ASN A 87 -0.41 3.11 3.79
N ASN A 88 -1.70 3.36 3.97
CA ASN A 88 -2.62 3.67 2.88
C ASN A 88 -2.27 4.99 2.16
N GLN A 89 -1.81 6.01 2.91
CA GLN A 89 -1.36 7.28 2.34
C GLN A 89 -0.05 7.15 1.55
N SER A 90 0.74 6.11 1.84
CA SER A 90 1.99 5.85 1.15
C SER A 90 1.87 4.87 -0.03
N GLU A 91 0.67 4.44 -0.37
CA GLU A 91 0.44 3.57 -1.52
C GLU A 91 0.02 4.34 -2.76
N VAL A 92 0.74 4.07 -3.84
CA VAL A 92 0.41 4.57 -5.19
C VAL A 92 -0.06 3.40 -6.03
N LYS A 93 -1.32 3.44 -6.47
CA LYS A 93 -1.87 2.45 -7.40
C LYS A 93 -1.61 2.89 -8.83
N LEU A 94 -1.07 1.98 -9.63
CA LEU A 94 -0.73 2.21 -11.03
C LEU A 94 -1.06 0.95 -11.85
N ASN A 95 -2.15 0.97 -12.59
CA ASN A 95 -2.74 -0.21 -13.24
C ASN A 95 -2.97 -1.34 -12.22
N ASP A 96 -2.39 -2.53 -12.45
CA ASP A 96 -2.47 -3.69 -11.55
C ASP A 96 -1.39 -3.70 -10.46
N TYR A 97 -0.56 -2.65 -10.41
CA TYR A 97 0.53 -2.52 -9.46
C TYR A 97 0.17 -1.61 -8.29
N THR A 98 0.62 -1.99 -7.12
CA THR A 98 0.62 -1.14 -5.92
C THR A 98 2.06 -0.87 -5.50
N ILE A 99 2.44 0.40 -5.38
CA ILE A 99 3.77 0.82 -4.93
C ILE A 99 3.64 1.38 -3.53
N ASN A 100 4.27 0.73 -2.56
CA ASN A 100 4.37 1.24 -1.20
C ASN A 100 5.65 2.09 -1.07
N LEU A 101 5.46 3.39 -0.83
CA LEU A 101 6.55 4.36 -0.77
C LEU A 101 7.44 4.17 0.47
N ASN A 102 6.87 3.67 1.57
CA ASN A 102 7.58 3.47 2.83
C ASN A 102 8.46 2.23 2.79
N SER A 103 7.88 1.08 2.40
CA SER A 103 8.64 -0.17 2.26
C SER A 103 9.49 -0.20 0.99
N ARG A 104 9.23 0.73 0.05
CA ARG A 104 9.83 0.76 -1.29
C ARG A 104 9.60 -0.53 -2.08
N GLU A 105 8.43 -1.10 -1.93
CA GLU A 105 8.03 -2.32 -2.62
C GLU A 105 6.97 -2.03 -3.68
N MET A 106 7.11 -2.65 -4.83
CA MET A 106 6.09 -2.71 -5.88
C MET A 106 5.51 -4.12 -5.88
N ILE A 107 4.18 -4.23 -5.86
CA ILE A 107 3.44 -5.47 -5.64
C ILE A 107 2.41 -5.64 -6.77
N ALA A 108 2.36 -6.83 -7.35
CA ALA A 108 1.31 -7.29 -8.27
C ALA A 108 1.24 -8.82 -8.26
N TYR A 109 0.06 -9.40 -8.48
CA TYR A 109 -0.14 -10.86 -8.66
C TYR A 109 0.53 -11.72 -7.56
N ASN A 110 0.44 -11.31 -6.30
CA ASN A 110 1.08 -11.95 -5.14
C ASN A 110 2.63 -11.99 -5.19
N THR A 111 3.22 -11.25 -6.11
CA THR A 111 4.67 -11.10 -6.26
C THR A 111 5.08 -9.69 -5.89
N LYS A 112 6.28 -9.53 -5.34
CA LYS A 112 6.81 -8.22 -4.96
C LYS A 112 8.25 -8.04 -5.35
N VAL A 113 8.63 -6.78 -5.60
CA VAL A 113 10.01 -6.38 -5.86
C VAL A 113 10.35 -5.13 -5.08
N LYS A 114 11.56 -5.10 -4.51
CA LYS A 114 12.08 -3.92 -3.81
C LYS A 114 12.67 -2.94 -4.83
N LEU A 115 12.26 -1.67 -4.72
CA LEU A 115 12.72 -0.59 -5.58
C LEU A 115 13.65 0.36 -4.81
N THR A 116 14.57 0.99 -5.52
CA THR A 116 15.32 2.13 -4.99
C THR A 116 14.43 3.38 -5.01
N GLU A 117 14.81 4.39 -4.23
CA GLU A 117 14.11 5.68 -4.22
C GLU A 117 14.04 6.32 -5.62
N LYS A 118 15.13 6.25 -6.38
CA LYS A 118 15.18 6.80 -7.75
C LYS A 118 14.29 6.03 -8.72
N GLU A 119 14.19 4.70 -8.59
CA GLU A 119 13.27 3.87 -9.37
C GLU A 119 11.80 4.25 -9.08
N ILE A 120 11.45 4.44 -7.80
CA ILE A 120 10.11 4.88 -7.38
C ILE A 120 9.81 6.26 -7.96
N ASN A 121 10.71 7.23 -7.76
CA ASN A 121 10.53 8.59 -8.25
C ASN A 121 10.36 8.62 -9.77
N THR A 122 11.11 7.79 -10.50
CA THR A 122 10.97 7.64 -11.94
C THR A 122 9.58 7.14 -12.32
N ILE A 123 9.11 6.06 -11.68
CA ILE A 123 7.78 5.49 -11.95
C ILE A 123 6.70 6.54 -11.67
N ILE A 124 6.76 7.20 -10.51
CA ILE A 124 5.77 8.21 -10.12
C ILE A 124 5.76 9.39 -11.09
N TYR A 125 6.95 9.87 -11.50
CA TYR A 125 7.06 10.98 -12.44
C TYR A 125 6.45 10.61 -13.80
N LEU A 126 6.81 9.47 -14.35
CA LEU A 126 6.27 8.96 -15.61
C LEU A 126 4.76 8.69 -15.55
N SER A 127 4.25 8.22 -14.40
CA SER A 127 2.82 7.92 -14.23
C SER A 127 1.93 9.16 -14.24
N LYS A 128 2.46 10.28 -13.72
CA LYS A 128 1.75 11.57 -13.70
C LYS A 128 1.78 12.30 -15.05
N SER A 129 2.72 11.91 -15.90
CA SER A 129 2.84 12.54 -17.21
C SER A 129 1.81 12.01 -18.21
N SER A 130 1.17 12.89 -18.96
CA SER A 130 0.25 12.52 -20.04
C SER A 130 0.99 12.29 -21.37
N LYS A 131 2.24 12.76 -21.47
CA LYS A 131 3.10 12.67 -22.67
C LYS A 131 4.37 11.90 -22.34
N PRO A 132 5.07 11.33 -23.34
CA PRO A 132 6.41 10.79 -23.15
C PRO A 132 7.35 11.84 -22.56
N VAL A 133 8.15 11.43 -21.59
CA VAL A 133 9.11 12.28 -20.89
C VAL A 133 10.50 11.98 -21.42
N ASP A 134 11.21 13.01 -21.85
CA ASP A 134 12.56 12.85 -22.37
C ASP A 134 13.60 12.62 -21.27
N THR A 135 14.81 12.24 -21.68
CA THR A 135 15.91 11.92 -20.74
C THR A 135 16.37 13.12 -19.95
N ASP A 136 16.40 14.30 -20.57
CA ASP A 136 16.85 15.55 -19.94
C ASP A 136 15.86 16.01 -18.87
N GLU A 137 14.56 15.89 -19.14
CA GLU A 137 13.52 16.18 -18.16
C GLU A 137 13.57 15.21 -16.99
N LEU A 138 13.71 13.90 -17.25
CA LEU A 138 13.91 12.90 -16.19
C LEU A 138 15.15 13.20 -15.35
N GLN A 139 16.26 13.52 -15.98
CA GLN A 139 17.50 13.87 -15.31
C GLN A 139 17.31 15.04 -14.34
N LYS A 140 16.70 16.11 -14.81
CA LYS A 140 16.46 17.32 -13.99
C LYS A 140 15.46 17.08 -12.86
N LYS A 141 14.35 16.36 -13.14
CA LYS A 141 13.23 16.22 -12.20
C LYS A 141 13.37 15.08 -11.22
N VAL A 142 14.03 13.98 -11.60
CA VAL A 142 14.16 12.79 -10.75
C VAL A 142 15.55 12.70 -10.11
N TRP A 143 16.60 13.03 -10.86
CA TRP A 143 17.98 12.90 -10.34
C TRP A 143 18.54 14.19 -9.74
N SER A 144 17.92 15.35 -10.02
CA SER A 144 18.32 16.67 -9.50
C SER A 144 19.78 17.04 -9.82
N TYR A 145 20.32 16.48 -10.90
CA TYR A 145 21.67 16.82 -11.33
C TYR A 145 21.68 18.12 -12.13
N LYS A 146 22.59 19.03 -11.77
CA LYS A 146 22.95 20.15 -12.64
C LYS A 146 23.70 19.58 -13.86
N THR A 147 23.37 20.06 -14.97
CA THR A 147 23.66 19.90 -16.40
C THR A 147 24.88 19.11 -16.93
N ASP A 148 25.75 18.49 -16.11
CA ASP A 148 27.02 17.94 -16.58
C ASP A 148 27.17 16.40 -16.45
N ILE A 149 26.09 15.67 -16.16
CA ILE A 149 26.14 14.21 -16.13
C ILE A 149 25.49 13.66 -17.39
N GLU A 150 26.22 12.80 -18.09
CA GLU A 150 25.83 12.18 -19.34
C GLU A 150 24.42 11.55 -19.27
N THR A 151 23.58 11.85 -20.25
CA THR A 151 22.21 11.31 -20.45
C THR A 151 22.18 9.77 -20.45
N HIS A 152 23.28 9.11 -20.80
CA HIS A 152 23.47 7.66 -20.71
C HIS A 152 23.20 7.07 -19.33
N THR A 153 23.31 7.88 -18.26
CA THR A 153 23.00 7.43 -16.90
C THR A 153 21.51 7.17 -16.72
N VAL A 154 20.63 8.03 -17.24
CA VAL A 154 19.17 7.87 -17.18
C VAL A 154 18.73 6.64 -17.96
N GLU A 155 19.24 6.47 -19.17
CA GLU A 155 18.93 5.32 -20.03
C GLU A 155 19.33 4.00 -19.36
N THR A 156 20.51 3.96 -18.74
CA THR A 156 20.97 2.77 -17.98
C THR A 156 20.05 2.46 -16.80
N HIS A 157 19.59 3.49 -16.07
CA HIS A 157 18.65 3.31 -14.97
C HIS A 157 17.28 2.80 -15.46
N ILE A 158 16.75 3.35 -16.53
CA ILE A 158 15.49 2.88 -17.15
C ILE A 158 15.65 1.42 -17.63
N TYR A 159 16.76 1.08 -18.28
CA TYR A 159 17.02 -0.30 -18.70
C TYR A 159 17.02 -1.27 -17.50
N ARG A 160 17.74 -0.93 -16.42
CA ARG A 160 17.82 -1.77 -15.22
C ARG A 160 16.44 -1.91 -14.55
N LEU A 161 15.67 -0.83 -14.48
CA LEU A 161 14.31 -0.85 -13.95
C LEU A 161 13.39 -1.75 -14.79
N ARG A 162 13.42 -1.62 -16.10
CA ARG A 162 12.67 -2.51 -17.00
C ARG A 162 13.04 -3.97 -16.81
N LYS A 163 14.34 -4.28 -16.74
CA LYS A 163 14.82 -5.65 -16.52
C LYS A 163 14.34 -6.20 -15.18
N LYS A 164 14.34 -5.39 -14.13
CA LYS A 164 13.83 -5.75 -12.80
C LYS A 164 12.34 -6.09 -12.85
N ILE A 165 11.52 -5.25 -13.50
CA ILE A 165 10.08 -5.45 -13.63
C ILE A 165 9.77 -6.68 -14.50
N LEU A 166 10.45 -6.83 -15.63
CA LEU A 166 10.32 -8.00 -16.49
C LEU A 166 10.62 -9.30 -15.73
N ASN A 167 11.73 -9.35 -15.01
CA ASN A 167 12.15 -10.55 -14.27
C ASN A 167 11.19 -10.91 -13.12
N THR A 168 10.51 -9.91 -12.53
CA THR A 168 9.64 -10.14 -11.37
C THR A 168 8.19 -10.37 -11.77
N PHE A 169 7.68 -9.60 -12.72
CA PHE A 169 6.25 -9.58 -13.07
C PHE A 169 5.96 -10.08 -14.50
N ASN A 170 7.00 -10.46 -15.24
CA ASN A 170 6.92 -10.83 -16.64
C ASN A 170 6.32 -9.73 -17.55
N ASP A 171 6.47 -8.46 -17.15
CA ASP A 171 5.96 -7.32 -17.88
C ASP A 171 7.10 -6.58 -18.60
N SER A 172 7.24 -6.84 -19.89
CA SER A 172 8.22 -6.18 -20.78
C SER A 172 7.76 -4.80 -21.26
N LYS A 173 6.47 -4.47 -21.05
CA LYS A 173 5.85 -3.25 -21.60
C LYS A 173 5.50 -2.20 -20.53
N PHE A 174 5.85 -2.40 -19.28
CA PHE A 174 5.54 -1.46 -18.20
C PHE A 174 6.03 -0.03 -18.49
N ILE A 175 7.29 0.12 -18.93
CA ILE A 175 7.82 1.39 -19.42
C ILE A 175 8.11 1.24 -20.91
N VAL A 176 7.46 2.02 -21.74
CA VAL A 176 7.64 2.01 -23.20
C VAL A 176 8.50 3.18 -23.66
N SER A 177 9.34 2.93 -24.67
CA SER A 177 10.03 4.01 -25.40
C SER A 177 9.13 4.54 -26.49
N LYS A 178 9.04 5.85 -26.58
CA LYS A 178 8.37 6.59 -27.65
C LYS A 178 9.41 7.46 -28.36
N LYS A 179 9.06 8.04 -29.49
CA LYS A 179 9.96 8.90 -30.29
C LYS A 179 10.61 10.01 -29.46
N ASN A 180 9.89 10.53 -28.44
CA ASN A 180 10.30 11.68 -27.63
C ASN A 180 10.50 11.31 -26.15
N GLY A 181 10.92 10.08 -25.83
CA GLY A 181 11.22 9.70 -24.44
C GLY A 181 10.52 8.45 -23.94
N TYR A 182 10.25 8.40 -22.64
CA TYR A 182 9.70 7.25 -21.92
C TYR A 182 8.31 7.54 -21.37
N GLN A 183 7.47 6.53 -21.29
CA GLN A 183 6.12 6.64 -20.75
C GLN A 183 5.74 5.32 -20.08
N ILE A 184 4.94 5.39 -19.00
CA ILE A 184 4.27 4.21 -18.45
C ILE A 184 3.19 3.76 -19.42
N ASN A 185 3.16 2.48 -19.72
CA ASN A 185 2.07 1.89 -20.48
C ASN A 185 0.81 1.89 -19.61
N LYS A 186 -0.23 2.56 -20.07
CA LYS A 186 -1.54 2.61 -19.37
C LYS A 186 -2.49 1.49 -19.82
N ASP A 187 -2.12 0.76 -20.87
CA ASP A 187 -2.87 -0.41 -21.32
C ASP A 187 -2.59 -1.57 -20.37
N LYS A 188 -3.60 -2.39 -20.11
CA LYS A 188 -3.40 -3.62 -19.32
C LYS A 188 -2.35 -4.48 -20.00
N PRO A 189 -1.41 -5.09 -19.24
CA PRO A 189 -0.57 -6.12 -19.82
C PRO A 189 -1.49 -7.21 -20.38
N ASN A 190 -1.34 -7.54 -21.65
CA ASN A 190 -2.07 -8.63 -22.29
C ASN A 190 -1.77 -9.91 -21.48
N SER A 191 -2.82 -10.47 -20.91
CA SER A 191 -2.88 -11.82 -20.35
C SER A 191 -2.49 -12.85 -21.39
#